data_f2727d48d1a6f3a5581e9f246aa74b6c
#
_entry.id   f2727d48d1a6f3a5581e9f246aa74b6c
#
_cell.length_a   1.000
_cell.length_b   1.000
_cell.length_c   1.000
_cell.angle_alpha   90.00
_cell.angle_beta   90.00
_cell.angle_gamma   90.00
#
_symmetry.space_group_name_H-M   'P 1'
#
loop_
_entity.id
_entity.type
_entity.pdbx_description
1 polymer ?
#
loop_
_entity_poly.entity_id
_entity_poly.type
_entity_poly.pdbx_seq_one_letter_code
_entity_poly.pdbx_strand_id
1 'polypeptide(L)'
;ATEFIHVPGSDAIAALTAEGISMEPSIHSGDYCLIGSSIDLQDADDKHIYLIVTKDGQCMFKRIFNEGRRAENILVLSENPDYSPHAQAVAKADILHVYPLRYVVHRMW
;
A
#
# COMPACT_ATOMS: atom_id res chain seq x y z
N ALA A 1 -13.52 0.27 -5.24
CA ALA A 1 -14.41 0.42 -4.10
C ALA A 1 -13.81 -0.28 -2.88
N THR A 2 -14.03 0.30 -1.71
CA THR A 2 -13.58 -0.27 -0.44
C THR A 2 -14.71 -1.04 0.20
N GLU A 3 -14.46 -2.28 0.57
CA GLU A 3 -15.41 -3.13 1.28
C GLU A 3 -14.85 -3.47 2.66
N PHE A 4 -15.72 -3.48 3.67
CA PHE A 4 -15.34 -3.87 5.02
C PHE A 4 -15.67 -5.35 5.20
N ILE A 5 -14.64 -6.17 5.37
CA ILE A 5 -14.75 -7.60 5.56
C ILE A 5 -14.16 -7.96 6.91
N HIS A 6 -14.90 -8.73 7.69
CA HIS A 6 -14.37 -9.34 8.90
C HIS A 6 -13.90 -10.75 8.57
N VAL A 7 -12.60 -10.98 8.69
CA VAL A 7 -12.02 -12.31 8.52
C VAL A 7 -11.73 -12.86 9.92
N PRO A 8 -12.42 -13.91 10.37
CA PRO A 8 -12.21 -14.47 11.70
C PRO A 8 -10.75 -14.84 11.93
N GLY A 9 -10.20 -14.42 13.08
CA GLY A 9 -8.81 -14.66 13.43
C GLY A 9 -7.81 -13.72 12.79
N SER A 10 -8.28 -12.72 12.02
CA SER A 10 -7.46 -11.75 11.31
C SER A 10 -7.61 -10.36 11.93
N ASP A 11 -6.58 -9.53 11.78
CA ASP A 11 -6.61 -8.12 12.15
C ASP A 11 -6.98 -7.21 10.97
N ALA A 12 -7.42 -7.78 9.87
CA ALA A 12 -7.84 -7.01 8.71
C ALA A 12 -9.12 -6.24 9.01
N ILE A 13 -9.15 -4.96 8.62
CA ILE A 13 -10.29 -4.06 8.85
C ILE A 13 -11.06 -3.75 7.59
N ALA A 14 -10.44 -3.90 6.42
CA ALA A 14 -11.07 -3.59 5.14
C ALA A 14 -10.44 -4.39 4.02
N ALA A 15 -11.18 -4.56 2.94
CA ALA A 15 -10.67 -5.13 1.70
C ALA A 15 -10.87 -4.13 0.55
N LEU A 16 -9.87 -4.05 -0.32
CA LEU A 16 -9.89 -3.22 -1.51
C LEU A 16 -9.52 -4.05 -2.72
N THR A 17 -10.12 -3.75 -3.85
CA THR A 17 -9.71 -4.34 -5.12
C THR A 17 -8.52 -3.57 -5.67
N ALA A 18 -7.44 -4.29 -5.98
CA ALA A 18 -6.25 -3.69 -6.57
C ALA A 18 -6.47 -3.39 -8.05
N GLU A 19 -5.84 -2.31 -8.53
CA GLU A 19 -5.83 -1.93 -9.93
C GLU A 19 -4.39 -1.72 -10.40
N GLY A 20 -4.12 -2.06 -11.67
CA GLY A 20 -2.81 -1.86 -12.27
C GLY A 20 -1.82 -2.97 -11.98
N ILE A 21 -0.61 -2.78 -12.46
CA ILE A 21 0.43 -3.81 -12.47
C ILE A 21 1.65 -3.46 -11.62
N SER A 22 1.66 -2.32 -10.95
CA SER A 22 2.86 -1.79 -10.29
C SER A 22 3.40 -2.71 -9.19
N MET A 23 2.56 -3.53 -8.59
CA MET A 23 2.93 -4.43 -7.50
C MET A 23 2.94 -5.89 -7.88
N GLU A 24 2.92 -6.21 -9.17
CA GLU A 24 3.14 -7.59 -9.60
C GLU A 24 4.57 -8.03 -9.29
N PRO A 25 4.82 -9.27 -8.90
CA PRO A 25 3.87 -10.40 -8.87
C PRO A 25 3.07 -10.54 -7.57
N SER A 26 3.33 -9.76 -6.53
CA SER A 26 2.64 -9.94 -5.24
C SER A 26 1.17 -9.57 -5.30
N ILE A 27 0.82 -8.55 -6.07
CA ILE A 27 -0.56 -8.10 -6.24
C ILE A 27 -0.84 -7.99 -7.73
N HIS A 28 -1.88 -8.68 -8.19
CA HIS A 28 -2.37 -8.58 -9.57
C HIS A 28 -3.63 -7.73 -9.63
N SER A 29 -3.85 -7.10 -10.77
CA SER A 29 -5.06 -6.32 -11.00
C SER A 29 -6.29 -7.20 -10.77
N GLY A 30 -7.24 -6.71 -9.98
CA GLY A 30 -8.43 -7.45 -9.61
C GLY A 30 -8.33 -8.25 -8.33
N ASP A 31 -7.14 -8.40 -7.75
CA ASP A 31 -6.97 -9.08 -6.48
C ASP A 31 -7.65 -8.30 -5.35
N TYR A 32 -8.12 -9.02 -4.34
CA TYR A 32 -8.61 -8.44 -3.10
C TYR A 32 -7.44 -8.28 -2.13
N CYS A 33 -7.23 -7.06 -1.67
CA CYS A 33 -6.18 -6.73 -0.71
C CYS A 33 -6.82 -6.39 0.63
N LEU A 34 -6.48 -7.16 1.66
CA LEU A 34 -6.99 -6.96 3.01
C LEU A 34 -5.96 -6.17 3.81
N ILE A 35 -6.39 -5.05 4.36
CA ILE A 35 -5.52 -4.12 5.09
C ILE A 35 -5.85 -4.13 6.58
N GLY A 36 -4.83 -3.87 7.39
CA GLY A 36 -4.97 -3.69 8.84
C GLY A 36 -5.18 -2.23 9.23
N SER A 37 -5.19 -1.97 10.53
CA SER A 37 -5.33 -0.63 11.07
C SER A 37 -4.17 0.27 10.65
N SER A 38 -4.44 1.58 10.49
CA SER A 38 -3.43 2.54 10.10
C SER A 38 -2.26 2.57 11.08
N ILE A 39 -1.08 2.84 10.56
CA ILE A 39 0.15 2.99 11.33
C ILE A 39 0.73 4.37 11.13
N ASP A 40 1.65 4.76 12.00
CA ASP A 40 2.46 5.94 11.80
C ASP A 40 3.40 5.74 10.62
N LEU A 41 3.54 6.75 9.77
CA LEU A 41 4.41 6.68 8.60
C LEU A 41 5.86 6.33 8.98
N GLN A 42 6.33 6.82 10.11
CA GLN A 42 7.69 6.52 10.57
C GLN A 42 7.94 5.06 10.92
N ASP A 43 6.87 4.29 11.13
CA ASP A 43 6.96 2.86 11.41
C ASP A 43 6.91 2.00 10.14
N ALA A 44 6.71 2.62 8.98
CA ALA A 44 6.71 1.92 7.71
C ALA A 44 8.13 1.62 7.24
N ASP A 45 8.30 0.49 6.57
CA ASP A 45 9.58 0.05 6.02
C ASP A 45 9.41 -0.48 4.59
N ASP A 46 10.51 -0.89 3.96
CA ASP A 46 10.49 -1.39 2.59
C ASP A 46 10.29 -2.92 2.51
N LYS A 47 10.09 -3.58 3.63
CA LYS A 47 9.88 -5.03 3.71
C LYS A 47 8.43 -5.43 3.58
N HIS A 48 7.52 -4.48 3.74
CA HIS A 48 6.08 -4.69 3.70
C HIS A 48 5.45 -3.83 2.62
N ILE A 49 4.26 -4.21 2.21
CA ILE A 49 3.44 -3.43 1.28
C ILE A 49 2.39 -2.69 2.09
N TYR A 50 2.15 -1.45 1.73
CA TYR A 50 1.17 -0.58 2.40
C TYR A 50 0.21 0.01 1.40
N LEU A 51 -1.03 0.24 1.85
CA LEU A 51 -1.95 1.14 1.17
C LEU A 51 -1.65 2.55 1.65
N ILE A 52 -1.25 3.42 0.75
CA ILE A 52 -0.95 4.82 1.04
C ILE A 52 -2.10 5.65 0.51
N VAL A 53 -2.69 6.45 1.39
CA VAL A 53 -3.77 7.37 1.05
C VAL A 53 -3.24 8.78 1.16
N THR A 54 -3.33 9.54 0.08
CA THR A 54 -2.88 10.92 0.02
C THR A 54 -4.02 11.89 0.28
N LYS A 55 -3.66 13.14 0.61
CA LYS A 55 -4.64 14.19 0.90
C LYS A 55 -5.52 14.56 -0.29
N ASP A 56 -5.02 14.36 -1.51
CA ASP A 56 -5.79 14.57 -2.73
C ASP A 56 -6.65 13.36 -3.15
N GLY A 57 -6.71 12.34 -2.29
CA GLY A 57 -7.61 11.20 -2.49
C GLY A 57 -7.03 10.04 -3.29
N GLN A 58 -5.75 10.07 -3.62
CA GLN A 58 -5.11 8.94 -4.28
C GLN A 58 -4.88 7.80 -3.28
N CYS A 59 -5.07 6.57 -3.76
CA CYS A 59 -4.79 5.34 -3.00
C CYS A 59 -3.84 4.49 -3.83
N MET A 60 -2.74 4.06 -3.21
CA MET A 60 -1.74 3.26 -3.91
C MET A 60 -1.16 2.20 -3.00
N PHE A 61 -0.96 0.99 -3.53
CA PHE A 61 -0.20 -0.05 -2.84
C PHE A 61 1.27 0.06 -3.25
N LYS A 62 2.13 0.30 -2.28
CA LYS A 62 3.57 0.47 -2.51
C LYS A 62 4.35 -0.01 -1.29
N ARG A 63 5.64 -0.28 -1.50
CA ARG A 63 6.61 -0.35 -0.42
C ARG A 63 7.08 1.05 -0.11
N ILE A 64 7.53 1.29 1.12
CA ILE A 64 7.94 2.61 1.58
C ILE A 64 9.41 2.55 2.01
N PHE A 65 10.23 3.39 1.41
CA PHE A 65 11.57 3.64 1.91
C PHE A 65 11.58 4.99 2.63
N ASN A 66 11.87 4.95 3.92
CA ASN A 66 11.85 6.11 4.80
C ASN A 66 13.27 6.40 5.28
N GLU A 67 13.82 7.54 4.90
CA GLU A 67 15.18 7.94 5.25
C GLU A 67 15.34 8.45 6.68
N GLY A 68 14.25 8.62 7.40
CA GLY A 68 14.27 9.08 8.78
C GLY A 68 13.34 10.26 9.02
N ARG A 69 13.21 10.64 10.29
CA ARG A 69 12.23 11.65 10.71
C ARG A 69 12.47 13.04 10.13
N ARG A 70 13.71 13.39 9.82
CA ARG A 70 14.07 14.70 9.30
C ARG A 70 13.88 14.83 7.79
N ALA A 71 13.75 13.73 7.08
CA ALA A 71 13.49 13.78 5.66
C ALA A 71 12.07 14.28 5.41
N GLU A 72 11.91 15.21 4.47
CA GLU A 72 10.59 15.76 4.12
C GLU A 72 9.79 14.83 3.23
N ASN A 73 10.47 13.94 2.52
CA ASN A 73 9.86 13.00 1.58
C ASN A 73 10.16 11.56 1.97
N ILE A 74 9.29 10.68 1.48
CA ILE A 74 9.57 9.25 1.42
C ILE A 74 9.71 8.84 -0.03
N LEU A 75 10.31 7.67 -0.27
CA LEU A 75 10.23 7.01 -1.57
C LEU A 75 9.14 5.94 -1.49
N VAL A 76 8.25 5.95 -2.46
CA VAL A 76 7.30 4.87 -2.67
C VAL A 76 7.83 3.99 -3.79
N LEU A 77 7.85 2.68 -3.56
CA LEU A 77 8.50 1.72 -4.44
C LEU A 77 7.48 0.77 -5.02
N SER A 78 7.51 0.62 -6.33
CA SER A 78 6.77 -0.42 -7.05
C SER A 78 7.55 -1.72 -7.04
N GLU A 79 6.87 -2.85 -6.93
CA GLU A 79 7.52 -4.15 -6.92
C GLU A 79 7.83 -4.64 -8.34
N ASN A 80 6.96 -4.32 -9.29
CA ASN A 80 7.12 -4.74 -10.68
C ASN A 80 8.28 -4.00 -11.33
N PRO A 81 9.36 -4.70 -11.74
CA PRO A 81 10.52 -4.05 -12.35
C PRO A 81 10.22 -3.41 -13.70
N ASP A 82 9.15 -3.83 -14.37
CA ASP A 82 8.73 -3.27 -15.66
C ASP A 82 7.86 -2.04 -15.52
N TYR A 83 7.46 -1.69 -14.30
CA TYR A 83 6.63 -0.51 -14.04
C TYR A 83 7.49 0.74 -13.89
N SER A 84 7.12 1.80 -14.57
CA SER A 84 7.83 3.07 -14.49
C SER A 84 6.89 4.20 -14.02
N PRO A 85 7.31 5.03 -13.06
CA PRO A 85 8.58 4.96 -12.33
C PRO A 85 8.58 3.88 -11.25
N HIS A 86 9.70 3.19 -11.09
CA HIS A 86 9.85 2.16 -10.04
C HIS A 86 9.90 2.78 -8.64
N ALA A 87 10.53 3.92 -8.51
CA ALA A 87 10.60 4.69 -7.26
C ALA A 87 10.12 6.11 -7.51
N GLN A 88 9.36 6.64 -6.57
CA GLN A 88 8.81 7.99 -6.67
C GLN A 88 8.87 8.68 -5.31
N ALA A 89 9.32 9.94 -5.29
CA ALA A 89 9.32 10.74 -4.08
C ALA A 89 7.92 11.27 -3.79
N VAL A 90 7.48 11.14 -2.55
CA VAL A 90 6.20 11.69 -2.09
C VAL A 90 6.47 12.48 -0.82
N ALA A 91 5.95 13.70 -0.76
CA ALA A 91 6.07 14.53 0.44
C ALA A 91 5.29 13.91 1.60
N LYS A 92 5.92 13.82 2.76
CA LYS A 92 5.25 13.31 3.96
C LYS A 92 4.00 14.12 4.29
N ALA A 93 4.03 15.42 4.04
CA ALA A 93 2.89 16.31 4.28
C ALA A 93 1.67 15.98 3.43
N ASP A 94 1.84 15.29 2.31
CA ASP A 94 0.75 14.90 1.42
C ASP A 94 0.14 13.54 1.78
N ILE A 95 0.71 12.82 2.73
CA ILE A 95 0.23 11.49 3.13
C ILE A 95 -0.77 11.65 4.26
N LEU A 96 -1.96 11.12 4.06
CA LEU A 96 -3.03 11.17 5.04
C LEU A 96 -3.06 9.93 5.92
N HIS A 97 -2.98 8.73 5.31
CA HIS A 97 -3.04 7.45 6.01
C HIS A 97 -2.10 6.44 5.39
N VAL A 98 -1.60 5.52 6.22
CA VAL A 98 -0.82 4.36 5.81
C VAL A 98 -1.41 3.13 6.48
N TYR A 99 -1.84 2.15 5.69
CA TYR A 99 -2.42 0.90 6.19
C TYR A 99 -1.55 -0.28 5.76
N PRO A 100 -1.17 -1.17 6.68
CA PRO A 100 -0.40 -2.35 6.28
C PRO A 100 -1.26 -3.33 5.50
N LEU A 101 -0.70 -3.88 4.42
CA LEU A 101 -1.31 -5.00 3.71
C LEU A 101 -1.14 -6.26 4.55
N ARG A 102 -2.24 -6.96 4.83
CA ARG A 102 -2.23 -8.17 5.63
C ARG A 102 -2.32 -9.43 4.79
N TYR A 103 -3.26 -9.45 3.82
CA TYR A 103 -3.51 -10.62 2.99
C TYR A 103 -3.86 -10.18 1.58
N VAL A 104 -3.51 -11.01 0.61
CA VAL A 104 -3.93 -10.85 -0.78
C VAL A 104 -4.71 -12.10 -1.17
N VAL A 105 -5.91 -11.89 -1.69
CA VAL A 105 -6.74 -12.96 -2.23
C VAL A 105 -6.76 -12.81 -3.75
N HIS A 106 -6.10 -13.72 -4.43
CA HIS A 106 -6.01 -13.69 -5.89
C HIS A 106 -7.33 -14.13 -6.50
N ARG A 107 -7.75 -13.41 -7.52
CA ARG A 107 -8.90 -13.81 -8.31
C ARG A 107 -8.54 -15.00 -9.17
N MET A 108 -9.40 -16.00 -9.13
CA MET A 108 -9.23 -17.23 -9.90
C MET A 108 -10.29 -17.30 -11.00
N TRP A 109 -9.90 -16.94 -12.23
CA TRP A 109 -10.69 -17.19 -13.44
C TRP A 109 -9.88 -17.05 -14.71
#